data_33b5bd516c545c9b906762fc6297fd3a
#
_entry.id   33b5bd516c545c9b906762fc6297fd3a
#
_cell.length_a   1.000
_cell.length_b   1.000
_cell.length_c   1.000
_cell.angle_alpha   90.00
_cell.angle_beta   90.00
_cell.angle_gamma   90.00
#
_symmetry.space_group_name_H-M   'P 1'
#
loop_
_entity.id
_entity.type
_entity.pdbx_description
1 polymer ?
#
loop_
_entity_poly.entity_id
_entity_poly.type
_entity_poly.pdbx_seq_one_letter_code
_entity_poly.pdbx_strand_id
1 'polypeptide(L)'
;MRCLLCAQPLMDDLSLAELLGGHQARLPQLCRRCQATFSRIDQTTCCPGCGRALPAPVLCTDCVRWEAREAPLLHHRALFIYDEVMKAFIQSYKGNGDYRLHSAFADLLAGQFSKNAVLVPLTSEPSHLRARGFDPVLGLFGRLRLARWLTKGDTDLPQAQKDRRGRLQTAQSFSATLPRGHARIRHVILLDDLYTTGRTLYHARNALRDAGYQGQITSFSLIR
;
A
#
# COMPACT_ATOMS: atom_id res chain seq x y z
N MET A 1 -4.16 24.07 13.97
CA MET A 1 -3.44 22.89 13.44
C MET A 1 -2.41 23.33 12.40
N ARG A 2 -1.33 22.59 12.15
CA ARG A 2 -0.31 22.95 11.15
C ARG A 2 -0.16 21.82 10.12
N CYS A 3 0.10 22.19 8.88
CA CYS A 3 0.38 21.25 7.80
C CYS A 3 1.61 20.38 8.13
N LEU A 4 1.50 19.06 7.98
CA LEU A 4 2.59 18.12 8.32
C LEU A 4 3.84 18.29 7.44
N LEU A 5 3.72 18.89 6.23
CA LEU A 5 4.84 19.05 5.32
C LEU A 5 5.48 20.45 5.39
N CYS A 6 4.68 21.54 5.39
CA CYS A 6 5.22 22.89 5.32
C CYS A 6 5.06 23.68 6.62
N ALA A 7 4.48 23.09 7.65
CA ALA A 7 4.21 23.70 8.96
C ALA A 7 3.34 24.97 8.94
N GLN A 8 2.82 25.39 7.80
CA GLN A 8 1.88 26.52 7.70
C GLN A 8 0.58 26.20 8.44
N PRO A 9 -0.09 27.20 9.05
CA PRO A 9 -1.39 27.01 9.65
C PRO A 9 -2.38 26.42 8.62
N LEU A 10 -3.16 25.45 9.04
CA LEU A 10 -4.28 24.94 8.24
C LEU A 10 -5.45 25.90 8.50
N MET A 11 -5.84 26.63 7.46
CA MET A 11 -7.04 27.44 7.44
C MET A 11 -8.17 26.52 6.98
N ASP A 12 -9.01 26.12 7.90
CA ASP A 12 -10.14 25.23 7.60
C ASP A 12 -11.38 26.12 7.45
N ASP A 13 -11.91 26.21 6.24
CA ASP A 13 -13.25 26.74 5.99
C ASP A 13 -14.27 25.68 6.44
N LEU A 14 -14.50 25.57 7.74
CA LEU A 14 -15.54 24.72 8.27
C LEU A 14 -16.89 25.34 7.91
N SER A 15 -17.73 24.60 7.22
CA SER A 15 -19.11 25.00 6.96
C SER A 15 -19.94 24.99 8.27
N LEU A 16 -20.97 25.82 8.34
CA LEU A 16 -21.92 25.80 9.46
C LEU A 16 -22.52 24.42 9.70
N ALA A 17 -22.73 23.63 8.65
CA ALA A 17 -23.23 22.27 8.74
C ALA A 17 -22.23 21.31 9.43
N GLU A 18 -20.92 21.49 9.20
CA GLU A 18 -19.87 20.72 9.87
C GLU A 18 -19.70 21.14 11.34
N LEU A 19 -19.91 22.42 11.64
CA LEU A 19 -19.87 22.93 13.03
C LEU A 19 -21.08 22.48 13.86
N LEU A 20 -22.27 22.40 13.25
CA LEU A 20 -23.53 22.06 13.93
C LEU A 20 -23.88 20.58 13.85
N GLY A 21 -23.27 19.81 12.94
CA GLY A 21 -23.67 18.44 12.60
C GLY A 21 -23.28 17.35 13.60
N GLY A 22 -22.67 17.67 14.74
CA GLY A 22 -22.29 16.68 15.78
C GLY A 22 -21.24 15.65 15.33
N HIS A 23 -20.75 15.74 14.10
CA HIS A 23 -19.65 14.90 13.59
C HIS A 23 -18.33 15.61 13.86
N GLN A 24 -17.35 14.91 14.41
CA GLN A 24 -16.00 15.47 14.54
C GLN A 24 -15.50 15.86 13.13
N ALA A 25 -15.39 17.19 12.88
CA ALA A 25 -14.79 17.70 11.66
C ALA A 25 -13.38 17.10 11.52
N ARG A 26 -13.16 16.36 10.44
CA ARG A 26 -11.85 15.77 10.16
C ARG A 26 -10.99 16.82 9.52
N LEU A 27 -10.13 17.44 10.32
CA LEU A 27 -9.20 18.44 9.83
C LEU A 27 -8.16 17.81 8.90
N PRO A 28 -7.91 18.38 7.71
CA PRO A 28 -6.91 17.87 6.80
C PRO A 28 -5.53 17.91 7.46
N GLN A 29 -4.69 16.93 7.16
CA GLN A 29 -3.32 16.87 7.68
C GLN A 29 -2.33 17.65 6.81
N LEU A 30 -2.68 17.90 5.56
CA LEU A 30 -1.92 18.66 4.58
C LEU A 30 -2.74 19.86 4.09
N CYS A 31 -2.10 21.02 3.90
CA CYS A 31 -2.73 22.14 3.24
C CYS A 31 -2.95 21.86 1.74
N ARG A 32 -3.89 22.58 1.10
CA ARG A 32 -4.22 22.42 -0.32
C ARG A 32 -2.99 22.54 -1.22
N ARG A 33 -2.08 23.48 -0.91
CA ARG A 33 -0.82 23.68 -1.67
C ARG A 33 0.05 22.42 -1.61
N CYS A 34 0.28 21.84 -0.44
CA CYS A 34 1.07 20.62 -0.32
C CYS A 34 0.37 19.39 -0.93
N GLN A 35 -0.96 19.29 -0.84
CA GLN A 35 -1.69 18.21 -1.52
C GLN A 35 -1.55 18.30 -3.04
N ALA A 36 -1.56 19.51 -3.61
CA ALA A 36 -1.45 19.73 -5.06
C ALA A 36 -0.06 19.42 -5.63
N THR A 37 0.99 19.28 -4.79
CA THR A 37 2.33 18.89 -5.28
C THR A 37 2.45 17.40 -5.61
N PHE A 38 1.53 16.56 -5.16
CA PHE A 38 1.58 15.12 -5.40
C PHE A 38 0.88 14.76 -6.72
N SER A 39 1.63 14.17 -7.65
CA SER A 39 1.13 13.75 -8.95
C SER A 39 0.23 12.53 -8.83
N ARG A 40 -1.06 12.67 -9.17
CA ARG A 40 -2.01 11.54 -9.16
C ARG A 40 -1.89 10.72 -10.43
N ILE A 41 -2.08 9.41 -10.28
CA ILE A 41 -2.21 8.50 -11.42
C ILE A 41 -3.62 8.69 -12.03
N ASP A 42 -3.66 8.95 -13.34
CA ASP A 42 -4.91 8.91 -14.08
C ASP A 42 -5.37 7.45 -14.24
N GLN A 43 -6.47 7.12 -13.57
CA GLN A 43 -7.01 5.76 -13.56
C GLN A 43 -7.61 5.35 -14.91
N THR A 44 -7.82 6.29 -15.85
CA THR A 44 -8.40 6.01 -17.18
C THR A 44 -7.35 5.61 -18.20
N THR A 45 -6.10 6.03 -18.01
CA THR A 45 -4.99 5.77 -18.95
C THR A 45 -3.92 4.85 -18.40
N CYS A 46 -3.89 4.60 -17.07
CA CYS A 46 -2.86 3.78 -16.46
C CYS A 46 -2.89 2.31 -16.93
N CYS A 47 -1.79 1.60 -16.68
CA CYS A 47 -1.70 0.15 -16.94
C CYS A 47 -2.80 -0.61 -16.18
N PRO A 48 -3.68 -1.39 -16.85
CA PRO A 48 -4.78 -2.11 -16.21
C PRO A 48 -4.31 -3.23 -15.27
N GLY A 49 -3.06 -3.69 -15.40
CA GLY A 49 -2.49 -4.71 -14.52
C GLY A 49 -1.92 -4.11 -13.22
N CYS A 50 -1.07 -3.07 -13.29
CA CYS A 50 -0.33 -2.58 -12.12
C CYS A 50 -0.54 -1.10 -11.78
N GLY A 51 -1.43 -0.39 -12.46
CA GLY A 51 -1.68 1.04 -12.20
C GLY A 51 -0.52 1.97 -12.57
N ARG A 52 0.51 1.53 -13.31
CA ARG A 52 1.59 2.43 -13.78
C ARG A 52 1.00 3.53 -14.65
N ALA A 53 1.36 4.78 -14.40
CA ALA A 53 0.99 5.90 -15.27
C ALA A 53 1.52 5.66 -16.69
N LEU A 54 0.62 5.68 -17.67
CA LEU A 54 0.90 5.47 -19.08
C LEU A 54 0.05 6.45 -19.91
N PRO A 55 0.40 6.70 -21.16
CA PRO A 55 -0.41 7.56 -22.05
C PRO A 55 -1.68 6.86 -22.56
N ALA A 56 -1.78 5.52 -22.41
CA ALA A 56 -2.93 4.71 -22.83
C ALA A 56 -3.11 3.48 -21.93
N PRO A 57 -4.34 2.95 -21.78
CA PRO A 57 -4.65 1.82 -20.88
C PRO A 57 -4.20 0.47 -21.47
N VAL A 58 -2.89 0.28 -21.62
CA VAL A 58 -2.27 -0.95 -22.12
C VAL A 58 -1.44 -1.61 -21.02
N LEU A 59 -1.23 -2.92 -21.11
CA LEU A 59 -0.33 -3.61 -20.20
C LEU A 59 1.12 -3.12 -20.39
N CYS A 60 1.75 -2.71 -19.30
CA CYS A 60 3.17 -2.38 -19.34
C CYS A 60 4.03 -3.64 -19.48
N THR A 61 5.30 -3.47 -19.86
CA THR A 61 6.24 -4.58 -20.06
C THR A 61 6.40 -5.49 -18.83
N ASP A 62 6.32 -4.92 -17.62
CA ASP A 62 6.39 -5.71 -16.38
C ASP A 62 5.13 -6.59 -16.22
N CYS A 63 3.94 -6.05 -16.54
CA CYS A 63 2.69 -6.82 -16.46
C CYS A 63 2.62 -7.93 -17.50
N VAL A 64 3.09 -7.71 -18.72
CA VAL A 64 3.22 -8.76 -19.74
C VAL A 64 4.13 -9.90 -19.24
N ARG A 65 5.25 -9.57 -18.59
CA ARG A 65 6.15 -10.58 -17.99
C ARG A 65 5.50 -11.32 -16.82
N TRP A 66 4.71 -10.61 -15.99
CA TRP A 66 3.98 -11.23 -14.89
C TRP A 66 2.88 -12.16 -15.40
N GLU A 67 2.11 -11.74 -16.39
CA GLU A 67 1.06 -12.57 -16.99
C GLU A 67 1.59 -13.90 -17.54
N ALA A 68 2.76 -13.87 -18.17
CA ALA A 68 3.44 -15.07 -18.66
C ALA A 68 3.95 -16.00 -17.54
N ARG A 69 4.16 -15.50 -16.32
CA ARG A 69 4.72 -16.28 -15.20
C ARG A 69 3.69 -16.70 -14.15
N GLU A 70 2.69 -15.87 -13.93
CA GLU A 70 1.84 -15.87 -12.73
C GLU A 70 0.37 -15.59 -13.10
N ALA A 71 -0.13 -16.22 -14.16
CA ALA A 71 -1.53 -16.06 -14.54
C ALA A 71 -2.50 -16.61 -13.47
N PRO A 72 -3.63 -15.96 -13.20
CA PRO A 72 -4.01 -14.64 -13.72
C PRO A 72 -3.22 -13.50 -13.06
N LEU A 73 -3.14 -12.36 -13.77
CA LEU A 73 -2.51 -11.15 -13.24
C LEU A 73 -3.12 -10.73 -11.90
N LEU A 74 -2.26 -10.28 -10.99
CA LEU A 74 -2.70 -9.60 -9.77
C LEU A 74 -3.04 -8.15 -10.13
N HIS A 75 -4.33 -7.84 -10.29
CA HIS A 75 -4.77 -6.46 -10.53
C HIS A 75 -4.40 -5.57 -9.36
N HIS A 76 -3.68 -4.50 -9.67
CA HIS A 76 -3.20 -3.52 -8.69
C HIS A 76 -3.67 -2.13 -9.03
N ARG A 77 -4.02 -1.35 -8.00
CA ARG A 77 -4.35 0.08 -8.11
C ARG A 77 -3.48 0.88 -7.16
N ALA A 78 -3.04 2.06 -7.62
CA ALA A 78 -2.31 3.02 -6.80
C ALA A 78 -2.86 4.44 -7.03
N LEU A 79 -2.55 5.37 -6.12
CA LEU A 79 -3.06 6.74 -6.19
C LEU A 79 -2.06 7.72 -6.78
N PHE A 80 -0.78 7.58 -6.45
CA PHE A 80 0.23 8.57 -6.77
C PHE A 80 1.39 7.98 -7.58
N ILE A 81 1.95 8.82 -8.44
CA ILE A 81 3.17 8.52 -9.19
C ILE A 81 4.36 8.61 -8.22
N TYR A 82 5.33 7.71 -8.38
CA TYR A 82 6.61 7.76 -7.65
C TYR A 82 7.55 8.77 -8.31
N ASP A 83 7.25 10.06 -8.14
CA ASP A 83 8.08 11.19 -8.55
C ASP A 83 8.99 11.69 -7.42
N GLU A 84 9.75 12.76 -7.64
CA GLU A 84 10.70 13.30 -6.65
C GLU A 84 9.98 13.81 -5.39
N VAL A 85 8.75 14.35 -5.50
CA VAL A 85 7.96 14.80 -4.34
C VAL A 85 7.54 13.62 -3.48
N MET A 86 7.03 12.57 -4.12
CA MET A 86 6.61 11.36 -3.42
C MET A 86 7.80 10.58 -2.86
N LYS A 87 8.94 10.58 -3.55
CA LYS A 87 10.19 10.01 -3.06
C LYS A 87 10.67 10.73 -1.79
N ALA A 88 10.65 12.06 -1.77
CA ALA A 88 11.00 12.84 -0.57
C ALA A 88 10.04 12.55 0.60
N PHE A 89 8.73 12.43 0.33
CA PHE A 89 7.74 12.03 1.33
C PHE A 89 8.04 10.66 1.93
N ILE A 90 8.26 9.64 1.11
CA ILE A 90 8.58 8.28 1.56
C ILE A 90 9.92 8.23 2.31
N GLN A 91 10.92 8.97 1.85
CA GLN A 91 12.20 9.08 2.55
C GLN A 91 12.03 9.67 3.95
N SER A 92 11.22 10.72 4.09
CA SER A 92 10.91 11.31 5.40
C SER A 92 10.13 10.34 6.29
N TYR A 93 9.11 9.69 5.75
CA TYR A 93 8.26 8.77 6.48
C TYR A 93 9.00 7.50 6.90
N LYS A 94 9.61 6.78 5.93
CA LYS A 94 10.25 5.46 6.16
C LYS A 94 11.73 5.57 6.50
N GLY A 95 12.47 6.46 5.84
CA GLY A 95 13.91 6.59 5.99
C GLY A 95 14.28 7.37 7.25
N ASN A 96 13.68 8.53 7.46
CA ASN A 96 13.95 9.39 8.62
C ASN A 96 13.06 9.08 9.83
N GLY A 97 12.08 8.18 9.69
CA GLY A 97 11.22 7.73 10.77
C GLY A 97 10.17 8.76 11.22
N ASP A 98 9.82 9.74 10.38
CA ASP A 98 8.76 10.71 10.74
C ASP A 98 7.37 10.06 10.70
N TYR A 99 7.03 9.37 11.78
CA TYR A 99 5.75 8.66 11.90
C TYR A 99 4.53 9.56 11.76
N ARG A 100 4.62 10.88 12.05
CA ARG A 100 3.49 11.82 11.93
C ARG A 100 2.91 11.80 10.50
N LEU A 101 3.75 11.55 9.50
CA LEU A 101 3.35 11.50 8.09
C LEU A 101 2.40 10.34 7.75
N HIS A 102 2.24 9.34 8.63
CA HIS A 102 1.27 8.23 8.44
C HIS A 102 -0.15 8.74 8.17
N SER A 103 -0.51 9.87 8.78
CA SER A 103 -1.87 10.43 8.67
C SER A 103 -2.06 11.36 7.47
N ALA A 104 -0.99 11.70 6.73
CA ALA A 104 -1.03 12.67 5.64
C ALA A 104 -2.10 12.37 4.57
N PHE A 105 -2.33 11.10 4.27
CA PHE A 105 -3.30 10.64 3.27
C PHE A 105 -4.43 9.79 3.86
N ALA A 106 -4.59 9.78 5.19
CA ALA A 106 -5.51 8.87 5.87
C ALA A 106 -6.98 9.02 5.43
N ASP A 107 -7.46 10.25 5.23
CA ASP A 107 -8.83 10.51 4.78
C ASP A 107 -9.03 10.09 3.31
N LEU A 108 -8.03 10.35 2.45
CA LEU A 108 -8.03 9.90 1.07
C LEU A 108 -8.07 8.38 0.97
N LEU A 109 -7.26 7.70 1.77
CA LEU A 109 -7.19 6.23 1.81
C LEU A 109 -8.48 5.61 2.34
N ALA A 110 -9.12 6.23 3.34
CA ALA A 110 -10.37 5.72 3.91
C ALA A 110 -11.50 5.62 2.87
N GLY A 111 -11.52 6.50 1.86
CA GLY A 111 -12.51 6.50 0.79
C GLY A 111 -12.25 5.52 -0.38
N GLN A 112 -11.14 4.75 -0.35
CA GLN A 112 -10.72 3.94 -1.50
C GLN A 112 -11.33 2.54 -1.55
N PHE A 113 -11.90 2.04 -0.47
CA PHE A 113 -12.23 0.62 -0.35
C PHE A 113 -13.72 0.36 -0.14
N SER A 114 -14.22 -0.68 -0.81
CA SER A 114 -15.56 -1.21 -0.56
C SER A 114 -15.63 -1.87 0.81
N LYS A 115 -16.75 -1.72 1.50
CA LYS A 115 -17.03 -2.38 2.78
C LYS A 115 -17.06 -3.92 2.70
N ASN A 116 -17.18 -4.47 1.50
CA ASN A 116 -17.28 -5.92 1.26
C ASN A 116 -15.92 -6.60 1.05
N ALA A 117 -14.83 -5.86 0.99
CA ALA A 117 -13.49 -6.41 0.85
C ALA A 117 -12.77 -6.50 2.20
N VAL A 118 -12.00 -7.58 2.37
CA VAL A 118 -11.10 -7.73 3.52
C VAL A 118 -9.74 -7.15 3.15
N LEU A 119 -9.25 -6.22 3.96
CA LEU A 119 -8.00 -5.51 3.75
C LEU A 119 -6.87 -6.22 4.50
N VAL A 120 -5.89 -6.74 3.76
CA VAL A 120 -4.77 -7.52 4.31
C VAL A 120 -3.46 -6.76 4.07
N PRO A 121 -2.85 -6.18 5.12
CA PRO A 121 -1.61 -5.42 4.99
C PRO A 121 -0.40 -6.35 4.79
N LEU A 122 0.53 -5.93 3.94
CA LEU A 122 1.86 -6.51 3.83
C LEU A 122 2.76 -5.85 4.88
N THR A 123 2.93 -6.52 6.02
CA THR A 123 3.75 -5.98 7.11
C THR A 123 5.24 -6.11 6.82
N SER A 124 6.02 -5.23 7.45
CA SER A 124 7.48 -5.26 7.39
C SER A 124 8.06 -6.51 8.05
N GLU A 125 9.28 -6.85 7.66
CA GLU A 125 10.08 -7.85 8.37
C GLU A 125 10.36 -7.42 9.82
N PRO A 126 10.45 -8.35 10.78
CA PRO A 126 10.71 -8.03 12.19
C PRO A 126 11.98 -7.19 12.40
N SER A 127 13.05 -7.44 11.65
CA SER A 127 14.29 -6.64 11.68
C SER A 127 14.05 -5.18 11.30
N HIS A 128 13.32 -4.95 10.20
CA HIS A 128 12.98 -3.59 9.75
C HIS A 128 12.03 -2.88 10.71
N LEU A 129 11.08 -3.62 11.31
CA LEU A 129 10.19 -3.09 12.34
C LEU A 129 10.97 -2.63 13.57
N ARG A 130 11.92 -3.44 14.06
CA ARG A 130 12.80 -3.07 15.18
C ARG A 130 13.65 -1.84 14.89
N ALA A 131 14.25 -1.78 13.69
CA ALA A 131 15.12 -0.67 13.31
C ALA A 131 14.35 0.65 13.14
N ARG A 132 13.11 0.60 12.65
CA ARG A 132 12.29 1.81 12.36
C ARG A 132 11.38 2.21 13.52
N GLY A 133 11.00 1.27 14.39
CA GLY A 133 10.05 1.50 15.49
C GLY A 133 8.57 1.45 15.09
N PHE A 134 8.23 1.36 13.81
CA PHE A 134 6.85 1.24 13.31
C PHE A 134 6.77 0.53 11.95
N ASP A 135 5.58 0.01 11.65
CA ASP A 135 5.27 -0.56 10.35
C ASP A 135 4.63 0.50 9.43
N PRO A 136 5.24 0.80 8.26
CA PRO A 136 4.73 1.85 7.37
C PRO A 136 3.34 1.56 6.81
N VAL A 137 3.07 0.31 6.45
CA VAL A 137 1.77 -0.08 5.89
C VAL A 137 0.68 0.03 6.95
N LEU A 138 0.95 -0.49 8.16
CA LEU A 138 0.01 -0.36 9.28
C LEU A 138 -0.22 1.10 9.68
N GLY A 139 0.79 1.95 9.59
CA GLY A 139 0.65 3.39 9.83
C GLY A 139 -0.28 4.04 8.80
N LEU A 140 0.04 3.93 7.50
CA LEU A 140 -0.72 4.55 6.42
C LEU A 140 -2.19 4.14 6.40
N PHE A 141 -2.46 2.85 6.63
CA PHE A 141 -3.81 2.27 6.59
C PHE A 141 -4.45 2.12 7.97
N GLY A 142 -3.86 2.69 9.02
CA GLY A 142 -4.27 2.48 10.42
C GLY A 142 -5.69 2.95 10.78
N ARG A 143 -6.31 3.79 9.94
CA ARG A 143 -7.73 4.17 10.10
C ARG A 143 -8.71 3.14 9.53
N LEU A 144 -8.21 2.10 8.86
CA LEU A 144 -9.02 1.04 8.26
C LEU A 144 -9.04 -0.21 9.12
N ARG A 145 -10.08 -1.02 8.96
CA ARG A 145 -10.14 -2.34 9.60
C ARG A 145 -9.25 -3.31 8.82
N LEU A 146 -8.07 -3.62 9.37
CA LEU A 146 -7.08 -4.48 8.76
C LEU A 146 -7.15 -5.91 9.32
N ALA A 147 -7.04 -6.90 8.43
CA ALA A 147 -6.96 -8.32 8.76
C ALA A 147 -5.51 -8.81 8.62
N ARG A 148 -4.88 -9.19 9.72
CA ARG A 148 -3.48 -9.64 9.74
C ARG A 148 -3.39 -11.13 9.40
N TRP A 149 -3.62 -11.48 8.15
CA TRP A 149 -3.55 -12.87 7.67
C TRP A 149 -2.16 -13.29 7.20
N LEU A 150 -1.30 -12.31 6.95
CA LEU A 150 0.06 -12.53 6.45
C LEU A 150 1.08 -12.23 7.54
N THR A 151 2.07 -13.08 7.63
CA THR A 151 3.28 -12.88 8.44
C THR A 151 4.49 -12.93 7.50
N LYS A 152 5.39 -11.97 7.62
CA LYS A 152 6.65 -11.95 6.89
C LYS A 152 7.77 -12.40 7.80
N GLY A 153 8.51 -13.45 7.41
CA GLY A 153 9.71 -13.88 8.10
C GLY A 153 10.89 -12.92 7.84
N ASP A 154 11.89 -12.94 8.72
CA ASP A 154 13.16 -12.26 8.45
C ASP A 154 13.85 -12.96 7.28
N THR A 155 14.24 -12.18 6.26
CA THR A 155 15.01 -12.70 5.12
C THR A 155 16.51 -12.66 5.34
N ASP A 156 16.96 -12.37 6.55
CA ASP A 156 18.37 -12.36 6.99
C ASP A 156 18.96 -13.78 7.08
N LEU A 157 19.06 -14.43 5.92
CA LEU A 157 20.17 -15.37 5.72
C LEU A 157 21.41 -14.52 5.38
N PRO A 158 22.57 -14.76 6.03
CA PRO A 158 23.78 -14.00 5.83
C PRO A 158 24.11 -13.92 4.33
N GLN A 159 24.36 -12.71 3.83
CA GLN A 159 24.63 -12.44 2.40
C GLN A 159 25.89 -13.19 1.87
N ALA A 160 26.66 -13.82 2.75
CA ALA A 160 27.87 -14.53 2.44
C ALA A 160 27.69 -15.84 1.65
N GLN A 161 26.48 -16.37 1.48
CA GLN A 161 26.23 -17.67 0.82
C GLN A 161 25.27 -17.63 -0.38
N LYS A 162 24.92 -16.45 -0.91
CA LYS A 162 24.02 -16.38 -2.08
C LYS A 162 24.82 -16.34 -3.38
N ASP A 163 25.01 -17.50 -3.97
CA ASP A 163 25.43 -17.69 -5.35
C ASP A 163 24.45 -16.99 -6.32
N ARG A 164 24.92 -16.55 -7.50
CA ARG A 164 24.16 -15.80 -8.52
C ARG A 164 22.86 -16.50 -8.94
N ARG A 165 22.78 -17.84 -8.84
CA ARG A 165 21.58 -18.65 -9.06
C ARG A 165 20.57 -18.58 -7.89
N GLY A 166 21.02 -18.45 -6.64
CA GLY A 166 20.18 -18.29 -5.45
C GLY A 166 19.43 -16.95 -5.38
N ARG A 167 19.89 -15.91 -6.13
CA ARG A 167 19.17 -14.62 -6.23
C ARG A 167 17.90 -14.69 -7.08
N LEU A 168 17.75 -15.71 -7.92
CA LEU A 168 16.54 -15.92 -8.73
C LEU A 168 15.48 -16.74 -8.00
N GLN A 169 15.84 -17.46 -6.94
CA GLN A 169 14.95 -18.18 -6.03
C GLN A 169 14.92 -17.49 -4.67
N THR A 170 14.44 -16.25 -4.61
CA THR A 170 14.13 -15.68 -3.29
C THR A 170 12.96 -16.45 -2.75
N ALA A 171 13.20 -17.23 -1.69
CA ALA A 171 12.19 -18.02 -1.01
C ALA A 171 10.96 -17.18 -0.70
N GLN A 172 9.77 -17.80 -0.75
CA GLN A 172 8.50 -17.25 -0.32
C GLN A 172 8.69 -16.59 1.05
N SER A 173 8.58 -15.26 1.12
CA SER A 173 8.84 -14.51 2.35
C SER A 173 7.62 -14.38 3.25
N PHE A 174 6.44 -14.81 2.76
CA PHE A 174 5.19 -14.74 3.51
C PHE A 174 4.65 -16.12 3.84
N SER A 175 4.09 -16.23 5.04
CA SER A 175 3.16 -17.28 5.45
C SER A 175 1.78 -16.67 5.70
N ALA A 176 0.72 -17.46 5.47
CA ALA A 176 -0.64 -16.98 5.68
C ALA A 176 -1.38 -17.87 6.69
N THR A 177 -2.12 -17.24 7.60
CA THR A 177 -3.04 -17.89 8.52
C THR A 177 -4.44 -17.36 8.29
N LEU A 178 -5.31 -18.20 7.73
CA LEU A 178 -6.68 -17.81 7.41
C LEU A 178 -7.61 -18.01 8.61
N PRO A 179 -8.54 -17.08 8.89
CA PRO A 179 -9.50 -17.23 9.97
C PRO A 179 -10.55 -18.31 9.65
N ARG A 180 -11.20 -18.84 10.67
CA ARG A 180 -12.36 -19.72 10.49
C ARG A 180 -13.43 -18.97 9.68
N GLY A 181 -14.03 -19.65 8.69
CA GLY A 181 -15.05 -19.06 7.82
C GLY A 181 -14.51 -18.21 6.68
N HIS A 182 -13.20 -18.18 6.42
CA HIS A 182 -12.57 -17.47 5.30
C HIS A 182 -13.19 -17.81 3.94
N ALA A 183 -13.74 -19.02 3.76
CA ALA A 183 -14.42 -19.42 2.52
C ALA A 183 -15.63 -18.57 2.14
N ARG A 184 -16.23 -17.85 3.10
CA ARG A 184 -17.32 -16.88 2.85
C ARG A 184 -16.83 -15.53 2.37
N ILE A 185 -15.54 -15.25 2.49
CA ILE A 185 -14.92 -13.98 2.10
C ILE A 185 -14.63 -14.05 0.61
N ARG A 186 -15.32 -13.23 -0.17
CA ARG A 186 -15.23 -13.26 -1.64
C ARG A 186 -14.06 -12.45 -2.20
N HIS A 187 -13.63 -11.40 -1.49
CA HIS A 187 -12.62 -10.47 -1.98
C HIS A 187 -11.64 -10.05 -0.90
N VAL A 188 -10.37 -10.18 -1.19
CA VAL A 188 -9.23 -9.69 -0.39
C VAL A 188 -8.48 -8.63 -1.19
N ILE A 189 -8.12 -7.54 -0.53
CA ILE A 189 -7.23 -6.52 -1.09
C ILE A 189 -5.94 -6.53 -0.28
N LEU A 190 -4.83 -6.86 -0.94
CA LEU A 190 -3.48 -6.76 -0.37
C LEU A 190 -3.05 -5.29 -0.35
N LEU A 191 -2.59 -4.80 0.79
CA LEU A 191 -2.17 -3.41 0.96
C LEU A 191 -0.66 -3.30 1.10
N ASP A 192 -0.06 -2.38 0.33
CA ASP A 192 1.36 -2.02 0.44
C ASP A 192 1.50 -0.49 0.39
N ASP A 193 2.66 0.05 0.74
CA ASP A 193 2.91 1.49 0.62
C ASP A 193 3.38 1.87 -0.79
N LEU A 194 4.25 1.06 -1.41
CA LEU A 194 4.86 1.32 -2.72
C LEU A 194 4.93 0.05 -3.57
N TYR A 195 4.32 0.08 -4.74
CA TYR A 195 4.51 -0.95 -5.76
C TYR A 195 5.73 -0.62 -6.64
N THR A 196 6.77 -1.42 -6.59
CA THR A 196 7.94 -1.32 -7.49
C THR A 196 7.85 -2.33 -8.63
N THR A 197 8.16 -3.58 -8.35
CA THR A 197 8.14 -4.69 -9.31
C THR A 197 6.93 -5.61 -9.15
N GLY A 198 6.18 -5.48 -8.06
CA GLY A 198 5.06 -6.34 -7.69
C GLY A 198 5.45 -7.64 -6.99
N ARG A 199 6.73 -7.99 -6.94
CA ARG A 199 7.20 -9.28 -6.40
C ARG A 199 6.65 -9.59 -5.01
N THR A 200 6.71 -8.64 -4.11
CA THR A 200 6.20 -8.76 -2.73
C THR A 200 4.71 -9.10 -2.70
N LEU A 201 3.93 -8.42 -3.56
CA LEU A 201 2.48 -8.64 -3.67
C LEU A 201 2.13 -10.00 -4.28
N TYR A 202 2.90 -10.46 -5.29
CA TYR A 202 2.71 -11.80 -5.83
C TYR A 202 3.06 -12.90 -4.82
N HIS A 203 4.12 -12.74 -4.04
CA HIS A 203 4.45 -13.65 -2.94
C HIS A 203 3.33 -13.70 -1.89
N ALA A 204 2.79 -12.53 -1.49
CA ALA A 204 1.67 -12.47 -0.55
C ALA A 204 0.40 -13.13 -1.11
N ARG A 205 0.09 -12.92 -2.41
CA ARG A 205 -1.01 -13.63 -3.09
C ARG A 205 -0.82 -15.13 -3.04
N ASN A 206 0.37 -15.61 -3.39
CA ASN A 206 0.68 -17.03 -3.42
C ASN A 206 0.57 -17.65 -2.02
N ALA A 207 1.08 -16.98 -0.97
CA ALA A 207 0.90 -17.44 0.41
C ALA A 207 -0.59 -17.61 0.81
N LEU A 208 -1.46 -16.68 0.39
CA LEU A 208 -2.91 -16.82 0.62
C LEU A 208 -3.50 -18.00 -0.15
N ARG A 209 -3.05 -18.24 -1.40
CA ARG A 209 -3.48 -19.39 -2.22
C ARG A 209 -3.03 -20.71 -1.61
N ASP A 210 -1.77 -20.80 -1.19
CA ASP A 210 -1.18 -21.99 -0.55
C ASP A 210 -1.89 -22.32 0.78
N ALA A 211 -2.36 -21.29 1.51
CA ALA A 211 -3.17 -21.46 2.71
C ALA A 211 -4.64 -21.83 2.43
N GLY A 212 -5.05 -21.95 1.15
CA GLY A 212 -6.38 -22.39 0.74
C GLY A 212 -7.40 -21.29 0.44
N TYR A 213 -7.01 -20.01 0.36
CA TYR A 213 -7.95 -18.94 -0.02
C TYR A 213 -8.29 -18.99 -1.50
N GLN A 214 -9.59 -19.11 -1.85
CA GLN A 214 -10.08 -19.27 -3.21
C GLN A 214 -10.79 -18.01 -3.77
N GLY A 215 -11.07 -17.00 -2.93
CA GLY A 215 -11.75 -15.78 -3.36
C GLY A 215 -10.89 -14.90 -4.27
N GLN A 216 -11.47 -13.80 -4.75
CA GLN A 216 -10.74 -12.80 -5.53
C GLN A 216 -9.64 -12.16 -4.68
N ILE A 217 -8.45 -11.97 -5.27
CA ILE A 217 -7.36 -11.21 -4.67
C ILE A 217 -6.98 -10.09 -5.62
N THR A 218 -7.02 -8.86 -5.12
CA THR A 218 -6.47 -7.68 -5.79
C THR A 218 -5.46 -7.00 -4.86
N SER A 219 -4.83 -5.95 -5.30
CA SER A 219 -3.87 -5.21 -4.47
C SER A 219 -3.99 -3.71 -4.63
N PHE A 220 -3.49 -2.99 -3.65
CA PHE A 220 -3.50 -1.55 -3.61
C PHE A 220 -2.24 -1.02 -2.90
N SER A 221 -1.66 0.06 -3.42
CA SER A 221 -0.64 0.84 -2.72
C SER A 221 -0.94 2.33 -2.78
N LEU A 222 -0.29 3.10 -1.90
CA LEU A 222 -0.36 4.56 -2.01
C LEU A 222 0.32 5.01 -3.31
N ILE A 223 1.40 4.35 -3.69
CA ILE A 223 2.36 4.81 -4.71
C ILE A 223 2.65 3.70 -5.73
N ARG A 224 2.84 4.13 -7.00
CA ARG A 224 3.28 3.28 -8.09
C ARG A 224 4.28 4.00 -8.99
#